data_7202b25d967c70b5cd9864420bc2db7e
#
_entry.id   7202b25d967c70b5cd9864420bc2db7e
#
_cell.length_a   1.000
_cell.length_b   1.000
_cell.length_c   1.000
_cell.angle_alpha   90.00
_cell.angle_beta   90.00
_cell.angle_gamma   90.00
#
_symmetry.space_group_name_H-M   'P 1'
#
loop_
_entity.id
_entity.type
_entity.pdbx_description
1 polymer ?
#
loop_
_entity_poly.entity_id
_entity_poly.type
_entity_poly.pdbx_seq_one_letter_code
_entity_poly.pdbx_strand_id
1 'polypeptide(L)'
;MENWGLIAYREYALLYEEGKPSHLAFSYIHLGATSDADKEYVADVIAHELAHQWFGDLVTMEWWTDLWLNEGFAAYTEFIGTDLVLPEANFLDQFLPDSLWPALQLDSLLSSHPISIEVNDPVEINQIFDTISYKKGSSVIRMMANFLGINTFNMGITNYLHGNAFGNANQDNLWQFLTDAALEDGAFLEGNSIKDIMDTWTLQTGYPLVTASRSGSSVTLSQARFLISPEAEADEEFFWWVPVSHCSPGGDWENTAPKLWLPNSSLPFTFELEVEADTPLVINVKQTGFFRVNYDQANWALIADQLLNDHLGIHLMNRAQLLDDAFNVAKAGFLDYRVALDQTLYLVEETEYIPWSAAISGFGYISKMLRRTAGFGAYKSYMLAAIEPLYTRLGYDEIPGEPVVDSLLRVAVLDLACGLGHPDCVARSVGLLQQWQNASDPDLEDPIPSYARSTALCTAIAAGSSSDWDFVYQRYLASNNPTIKVTFLEVLSCSTEDWVLERYLGMSLTEESGVKKGDGYRVISGVATKTLGRYVAWNWIRDNWAQLRLYFDNGLSTRFKIVISSVADDFNTAFDLKELEEFVEENEGNLGSAEGLLR
;
A
#
# COMPACT_ATOMS: atom_id res chain seq x y z
N MET A 1 1.88 -3.11 -20.38
CA MET A 1 1.21 -2.91 -21.72
C MET A 1 0.92 -4.28 -22.30
N GLU A 2 -0.32 -4.64 -22.19
CA GLU A 2 -0.92 -5.96 -22.32
C GLU A 2 -1.24 -6.38 -23.78
N ASN A 3 -0.58 -5.83 -24.78
CA ASN A 3 -0.94 -6.13 -26.19
C ASN A 3 -0.95 -7.63 -26.46
N TRP A 4 -2.01 -8.16 -27.03
CA TRP A 4 -2.24 -9.58 -27.23
C TRP A 4 -1.12 -10.25 -28.04
N GLY A 5 -0.36 -11.12 -27.38
CA GLY A 5 0.79 -11.83 -27.98
C GLY A 5 2.06 -11.01 -28.14
N LEU A 6 2.05 -9.73 -27.72
CA LEU A 6 3.22 -8.84 -27.76
C LEU A 6 3.21 -7.89 -26.55
N ILE A 7 3.54 -8.41 -25.38
CA ILE A 7 3.58 -7.61 -24.15
C ILE A 7 4.83 -6.71 -24.15
N ALA A 8 4.65 -5.43 -23.82
CA ALA A 8 5.74 -4.45 -23.74
C ALA A 8 5.98 -4.00 -22.29
N TYR A 9 7.21 -4.13 -21.82
CA TYR A 9 7.63 -3.78 -20.48
C TYR A 9 8.59 -2.61 -20.46
N ARG A 10 8.62 -1.86 -19.37
CA ARG A 10 9.76 -0.98 -19.06
C ARG A 10 10.94 -1.86 -18.61
N GLU A 11 12.17 -1.42 -18.88
CA GLU A 11 13.36 -2.21 -18.55
C GLU A 11 13.43 -2.62 -17.08
N TYR A 12 13.12 -1.72 -16.15
CA TYR A 12 13.14 -2.01 -14.71
C TYR A 12 12.04 -2.96 -14.23
N ALA A 13 10.99 -3.15 -15.02
CA ALA A 13 9.89 -4.07 -14.76
C ALA A 13 10.05 -5.43 -15.47
N LEU A 14 11.19 -5.67 -16.12
CA LEU A 14 11.48 -6.90 -16.84
C LEU A 14 12.87 -7.45 -16.53
N LEU A 15 13.85 -6.58 -16.26
CA LEU A 15 15.24 -6.97 -16.12
C LEU A 15 15.59 -7.12 -14.65
N TYR A 16 15.93 -8.36 -14.30
CA TYR A 16 16.41 -8.77 -12.99
C TYR A 16 17.80 -9.41 -13.13
N GLU A 17 18.70 -9.14 -12.18
CA GLU A 17 20.03 -9.73 -12.13
C GLU A 17 20.31 -10.36 -10.76
N GLU A 18 20.54 -11.65 -10.74
CA GLU A 18 20.85 -12.42 -9.54
C GLU A 18 22.24 -12.04 -9.00
N GLY A 19 22.31 -11.63 -7.72
CA GLY A 19 23.51 -11.08 -7.10
C GLY A 19 24.67 -12.06 -6.97
N LYS A 20 25.46 -12.23 -8.04
CA LYS A 20 26.84 -12.73 -7.99
C LYS A 20 27.73 -11.86 -8.88
N PRO A 21 28.92 -11.46 -8.41
CA PRO A 21 29.89 -10.80 -9.27
C PRO A 21 30.40 -11.81 -10.30
N SER A 22 29.84 -11.81 -11.50
CA SER A 22 30.42 -12.53 -12.62
C SER A 22 31.42 -11.64 -13.32
N HIS A 23 32.68 -12.07 -13.41
CA HIS A 23 33.77 -11.39 -14.09
C HIS A 23 33.68 -11.39 -15.61
N LEU A 24 32.53 -11.66 -16.22
CA LEU A 24 32.39 -11.73 -17.67
C LEU A 24 31.20 -10.93 -18.18
N ALA A 25 31.56 -9.73 -18.55
CA ALA A 25 31.10 -8.98 -19.72
C ALA A 25 29.61 -9.03 -20.15
N PHE A 26 28.88 -7.98 -19.83
CA PHE A 26 28.33 -7.10 -20.87
C PHE A 26 28.27 -5.69 -20.26
N SER A 27 28.88 -4.75 -20.88
CA SER A 27 29.32 -3.45 -20.37
C SER A 27 28.21 -2.41 -20.14
N TYR A 28 27.00 -2.80 -19.70
CA TYR A 28 25.88 -1.86 -19.51
C TYR A 28 25.03 -2.09 -18.26
N ILE A 29 25.26 -3.16 -17.48
CA ILE A 29 24.49 -3.44 -16.28
C ILE A 29 25.45 -3.62 -15.12
N HIS A 30 25.36 -2.76 -14.10
CA HIS A 30 26.14 -2.90 -12.87
C HIS A 30 25.56 -4.04 -12.02
N LEU A 31 26.41 -5.03 -11.77
CA LEU A 31 26.17 -6.28 -11.06
C LEU A 31 25.79 -6.04 -9.59
N GLY A 32 24.82 -6.79 -9.08
CA GLY A 32 24.40 -6.73 -7.69
C GLY A 32 23.41 -5.60 -7.35
N ALA A 33 22.64 -5.14 -8.34
CA ALA A 33 21.76 -3.99 -8.18
C ALA A 33 20.36 -4.32 -7.70
N THR A 34 19.91 -5.58 -7.84
CA THR A 34 18.53 -6.01 -7.58
C THR A 34 18.40 -6.70 -6.22
N SER A 35 17.37 -6.31 -5.48
CA SER A 35 16.95 -6.90 -4.22
C SER A 35 15.88 -7.98 -4.43
N ASP A 36 15.50 -8.71 -3.38
CA ASP A 36 14.36 -9.63 -3.43
C ASP A 36 13.06 -8.90 -3.78
N ALA A 37 12.86 -7.69 -3.25
CA ALA A 37 11.72 -6.85 -3.62
C ALA A 37 11.71 -6.47 -5.12
N ASP A 38 12.87 -6.22 -5.74
CA ASP A 38 12.94 -5.99 -7.20
C ASP A 38 12.57 -7.26 -7.98
N LYS A 39 12.97 -8.44 -7.48
CA LYS A 39 12.64 -9.73 -8.08
C LYS A 39 11.14 -9.99 -8.02
N GLU A 40 10.52 -9.76 -6.85
CA GLU A 40 9.08 -9.86 -6.66
C GLU A 40 8.35 -8.91 -7.60
N TYR A 41 8.74 -7.64 -7.66
CA TYR A 41 8.13 -6.65 -8.54
C TYR A 41 8.18 -7.05 -10.03
N VAL A 42 9.30 -7.61 -10.50
CA VAL A 42 9.43 -8.09 -11.88
C VAL A 42 8.49 -9.28 -12.13
N ALA A 43 8.42 -10.24 -11.20
CA ALA A 43 7.53 -11.39 -11.31
C ALA A 43 6.05 -10.97 -11.30
N ASP A 44 5.70 -10.04 -10.42
CA ASP A 44 4.37 -9.46 -10.25
C ASP A 44 3.89 -8.79 -11.54
N VAL A 45 4.65 -7.84 -12.07
CA VAL A 45 4.32 -7.15 -13.34
C VAL A 45 4.21 -8.15 -14.49
N ILE A 46 5.08 -9.16 -14.58
CA ILE A 46 4.99 -10.17 -15.64
C ILE A 46 3.71 -10.98 -15.51
N ALA A 47 3.34 -11.39 -14.29
CA ALA A 47 2.12 -12.15 -14.03
C ALA A 47 0.87 -11.31 -14.35
N HIS A 48 0.87 -10.01 -14.00
CA HIS A 48 -0.18 -9.05 -14.34
C HIS A 48 -0.41 -8.97 -15.86
N GLU A 49 0.62 -8.64 -16.61
CA GLU A 49 0.52 -8.49 -18.07
C GLU A 49 0.19 -9.83 -18.78
N LEU A 50 0.59 -10.96 -18.22
CA LEU A 50 0.17 -12.27 -18.71
C LEU A 50 -1.31 -12.53 -18.45
N ALA A 51 -1.85 -12.15 -17.30
CA ALA A 51 -3.28 -12.32 -16.98
C ALA A 51 -4.17 -11.57 -17.98
N HIS A 52 -3.73 -10.42 -18.45
CA HIS A 52 -4.44 -9.64 -19.47
C HIS A 52 -4.65 -10.40 -20.79
N GLN A 53 -3.87 -11.43 -21.11
CA GLN A 53 -4.10 -12.24 -22.32
C GLN A 53 -5.46 -12.94 -22.29
N TRP A 54 -6.06 -13.11 -21.11
CA TRP A 54 -7.43 -13.60 -20.91
C TRP A 54 -8.39 -12.47 -20.52
N PHE A 55 -8.03 -11.67 -19.50
CA PHE A 55 -8.82 -10.57 -18.96
C PHE A 55 -8.40 -9.24 -19.60
N GLY A 56 -9.00 -8.91 -20.72
CA GLY A 56 -8.72 -7.74 -21.55
C GLY A 56 -8.57 -8.08 -23.03
N ASP A 57 -7.82 -9.14 -23.36
CA ASP A 57 -7.56 -9.53 -24.75
C ASP A 57 -8.55 -10.60 -25.26
N LEU A 58 -8.63 -11.78 -24.61
CA LEU A 58 -9.57 -12.83 -25.00
C LEU A 58 -11.01 -12.36 -24.81
N VAL A 59 -11.29 -11.74 -23.66
CA VAL A 59 -12.57 -11.09 -23.35
C VAL A 59 -12.28 -9.64 -22.99
N THR A 60 -12.74 -8.73 -23.82
CA THR A 60 -12.54 -7.28 -23.65
C THR A 60 -13.78 -6.68 -22.98
N MET A 61 -13.60 -5.72 -22.07
CA MET A 61 -14.72 -4.96 -21.51
C MET A 61 -15.57 -4.33 -22.61
N GLU A 62 -16.89 -4.24 -22.40
CA GLU A 62 -17.81 -3.63 -23.35
C GLU A 62 -17.55 -2.12 -23.48
N TRP A 63 -17.25 -1.48 -22.37
CA TRP A 63 -16.88 -0.06 -22.29
C TRP A 63 -15.97 0.20 -21.09
N TRP A 64 -15.38 1.36 -21.03
CA TRP A 64 -14.47 1.80 -19.96
C TRP A 64 -15.10 1.77 -18.56
N THR A 65 -16.42 1.85 -18.46
CA THR A 65 -17.18 1.65 -17.20
C THR A 65 -16.76 0.40 -16.45
N ASP A 66 -16.42 -0.65 -17.19
CA ASP A 66 -16.01 -1.95 -16.64
C ASP A 66 -14.50 -2.22 -16.75
N LEU A 67 -13.66 -1.18 -16.76
CA LEU A 67 -12.19 -1.30 -16.78
C LEU A 67 -11.65 -2.28 -15.73
N TRP A 68 -12.30 -2.34 -14.57
CA TRP A 68 -11.93 -3.25 -13.49
C TRP A 68 -12.02 -4.74 -13.84
N LEU A 69 -12.80 -5.13 -14.87
CA LEU A 69 -12.84 -6.50 -15.38
C LEU A 69 -11.53 -6.91 -16.03
N ASN A 70 -10.75 -5.95 -16.54
CA ASN A 70 -9.41 -6.16 -17.03
C ASN A 70 -8.41 -6.01 -15.87
N GLU A 71 -8.31 -4.82 -15.31
CA GLU A 71 -7.27 -4.44 -14.35
C GLU A 71 -7.42 -5.11 -12.98
N GLY A 72 -8.64 -5.24 -12.47
CA GLY A 72 -8.90 -5.91 -11.20
C GLY A 72 -8.60 -7.41 -11.26
N PHE A 73 -8.93 -8.09 -12.38
CA PHE A 73 -8.58 -9.50 -12.55
C PHE A 73 -7.09 -9.69 -12.78
N ALA A 74 -6.43 -8.83 -13.53
CA ALA A 74 -4.98 -8.87 -13.69
C ALA A 74 -4.29 -8.67 -12.34
N ALA A 75 -4.71 -7.65 -11.58
CA ALA A 75 -4.21 -7.36 -10.23
C ALA A 75 -4.55 -8.42 -9.18
N TYR A 76 -5.57 -9.23 -9.36
CA TYR A 76 -5.81 -10.41 -8.52
C TYR A 76 -4.92 -11.59 -8.91
N THR A 77 -4.76 -11.79 -10.21
CA THR A 77 -4.04 -12.96 -10.76
C THR A 77 -2.53 -12.80 -10.62
N GLU A 78 -2.00 -11.56 -10.59
CA GLU A 78 -0.58 -11.29 -10.37
C GLU A 78 -0.06 -11.91 -9.08
N PHE A 79 -0.84 -11.81 -7.97
CA PHE A 79 -0.48 -12.44 -6.69
C PHE A 79 -0.40 -13.96 -6.80
N ILE A 80 -1.36 -14.59 -7.49
CA ILE A 80 -1.37 -16.04 -7.69
C ILE A 80 -0.19 -16.47 -8.58
N GLY A 81 0.05 -15.73 -9.67
CA GLY A 81 1.14 -16.02 -10.60
C GLY A 81 2.51 -15.85 -9.97
N THR A 82 2.71 -14.79 -9.18
CA THR A 82 3.96 -14.53 -8.48
C THR A 82 4.24 -15.57 -7.39
N ASP A 83 3.23 -15.94 -6.59
CA ASP A 83 3.36 -16.97 -5.55
C ASP A 83 3.71 -18.34 -6.15
N LEU A 84 3.20 -18.65 -7.34
CA LEU A 84 3.54 -19.91 -8.04
C LEU A 84 5.01 -19.96 -8.50
N VAL A 85 5.61 -18.83 -8.87
CA VAL A 85 7.00 -18.78 -9.35
C VAL A 85 8.00 -18.45 -8.26
N LEU A 86 7.54 -17.81 -7.18
CA LEU A 86 8.33 -17.42 -6.00
C LEU A 86 7.63 -17.87 -4.71
N PRO A 87 7.42 -19.17 -4.49
CA PRO A 87 6.67 -19.66 -3.33
C PRO A 87 7.35 -19.31 -1.98
N GLU A 88 8.67 -19.07 -1.99
CA GLU A 88 9.43 -18.64 -0.82
C GLU A 88 9.12 -17.22 -0.36
N ALA A 89 8.45 -16.40 -1.19
CA ALA A 89 8.07 -15.03 -0.88
C ALA A 89 6.75 -14.94 -0.11
N ASN A 90 5.93 -16.00 -0.03
CA ASN A 90 4.58 -15.99 0.53
C ASN A 90 3.75 -14.81 -0.02
N PHE A 91 3.77 -14.63 -1.35
CA PHE A 91 3.26 -13.43 -2.00
C PHE A 91 1.74 -13.25 -1.81
N LEU A 92 0.99 -14.34 -1.63
CA LEU A 92 -0.44 -14.29 -1.30
C LEU A 92 -0.73 -13.56 0.02
N ASP A 93 0.14 -13.65 1.02
CA ASP A 93 -0.02 -12.93 2.29
C ASP A 93 0.26 -11.42 2.11
N GLN A 94 1.14 -11.06 1.16
CA GLN A 94 1.46 -9.68 0.82
C GLN A 94 0.29 -8.96 0.12
N PHE A 95 -0.78 -9.67 -0.25
CA PHE A 95 -2.00 -9.04 -0.76
C PHE A 95 -2.59 -7.99 0.21
N LEU A 96 -2.42 -8.16 1.51
CA LEU A 96 -2.91 -7.21 2.49
C LEU A 96 -2.20 -5.85 2.38
N PRO A 97 -0.87 -5.74 2.55
CA PRO A 97 -0.16 -4.47 2.45
C PRO A 97 -0.13 -3.89 1.04
N ASP A 98 -0.12 -4.73 0.00
CA ASP A 98 0.13 -4.27 -1.36
C ASP A 98 -1.15 -3.94 -2.13
N SER A 99 -2.28 -4.56 -1.80
CA SER A 99 -3.55 -4.34 -2.49
C SER A 99 -4.67 -3.89 -1.55
N LEU A 100 -5.01 -4.68 -0.53
CA LEU A 100 -6.19 -4.45 0.29
C LEU A 100 -6.13 -3.15 1.10
N TRP A 101 -5.06 -2.91 1.85
CA TRP A 101 -4.97 -1.71 2.71
C TRP A 101 -4.87 -0.41 1.92
N PRO A 102 -4.08 -0.30 0.83
CA PRO A 102 -4.11 0.89 -0.04
C PRO A 102 -5.50 1.18 -0.62
N ALA A 103 -6.25 0.13 -1.01
CA ALA A 103 -7.62 0.29 -1.48
C ALA A 103 -8.56 0.79 -0.37
N LEU A 104 -8.52 0.17 0.82
CA LEU A 104 -9.30 0.61 1.98
C LEU A 104 -8.96 2.06 2.38
N GLN A 105 -7.69 2.46 2.27
CA GLN A 105 -7.26 3.83 2.59
C GLN A 105 -7.85 4.85 1.62
N LEU A 106 -7.74 4.62 0.31
CA LEU A 106 -8.27 5.54 -0.70
C LEU A 106 -9.80 5.58 -0.67
N ASP A 107 -10.44 4.42 -0.57
CA ASP A 107 -11.89 4.29 -0.63
C ASP A 107 -12.60 4.76 0.66
N SER A 108 -11.84 5.11 1.70
CA SER A 108 -12.32 5.79 2.92
C SER A 108 -12.46 7.31 2.77
N LEU A 109 -12.13 7.87 1.60
CA LEU A 109 -12.23 9.29 1.32
C LEU A 109 -13.60 9.63 0.70
N LEU A 110 -14.09 10.85 0.94
CA LEU A 110 -15.29 11.36 0.25
C LEU A 110 -15.11 11.46 -1.26
N SER A 111 -13.87 11.71 -1.70
CA SER A 111 -13.50 11.85 -3.12
C SER A 111 -13.36 10.52 -3.86
N SER A 112 -13.60 9.39 -3.21
CA SER A 112 -13.59 8.08 -3.86
C SER A 112 -14.78 7.94 -4.81
N HIS A 113 -14.71 6.93 -5.70
CA HIS A 113 -15.74 6.63 -6.67
C HIS A 113 -16.07 5.12 -6.70
N PRO A 114 -17.21 4.69 -7.25
CA PRO A 114 -17.53 3.28 -7.45
C PRO A 114 -16.50 2.59 -8.36
N ILE A 115 -16.36 1.27 -8.22
CA ILE A 115 -15.52 0.45 -9.13
C ILE A 115 -16.03 0.58 -10.58
N SER A 116 -17.35 0.41 -10.76
CA SER A 116 -18.01 0.60 -12.05
C SER A 116 -18.57 2.02 -12.09
N ILE A 117 -17.92 2.88 -12.87
CA ILE A 117 -18.25 4.30 -13.00
C ILE A 117 -18.50 4.66 -14.47
N GLU A 118 -19.55 5.42 -14.76
CA GLU A 118 -19.81 5.88 -16.12
C GLU A 118 -18.68 6.76 -16.64
N VAL A 119 -18.21 6.46 -17.86
CA VAL A 119 -17.19 7.22 -18.58
C VAL A 119 -17.79 7.76 -19.86
N ASN A 120 -17.97 9.05 -19.92
CA ASN A 120 -18.63 9.73 -21.04
C ASN A 120 -17.67 10.61 -21.87
N ASP A 121 -16.53 10.99 -21.31
CA ASP A 121 -15.51 11.82 -21.97
C ASP A 121 -14.17 11.07 -22.04
N PRO A 122 -13.46 11.08 -23.20
CA PRO A 122 -12.13 10.47 -23.32
C PRO A 122 -11.09 10.98 -22.31
N VAL A 123 -11.26 12.19 -21.77
CA VAL A 123 -10.38 12.75 -20.73
C VAL A 123 -10.53 12.01 -19.39
N GLU A 124 -11.71 11.45 -19.12
CA GLU A 124 -12.00 10.69 -17.90
C GLU A 124 -11.32 9.32 -17.89
N ILE A 125 -11.07 8.73 -19.09
CA ILE A 125 -10.48 7.38 -19.21
C ILE A 125 -9.19 7.27 -18.40
N ASN A 126 -8.28 8.23 -18.53
CA ASN A 126 -7.00 8.18 -17.80
C ASN A 126 -7.15 8.37 -16.28
N GLN A 127 -8.30 8.82 -15.79
CA GLN A 127 -8.52 9.08 -14.38
C GLN A 127 -8.93 7.83 -13.62
N ILE A 128 -9.55 6.87 -14.34
CA ILE A 128 -10.02 5.61 -13.76
C ILE A 128 -8.96 4.50 -13.75
N PHE A 129 -7.78 4.72 -14.34
CA PHE A 129 -6.61 3.86 -14.14
C PHE A 129 -5.99 4.18 -12.76
N ASP A 130 -6.64 3.77 -11.71
CA ASP A 130 -6.32 4.15 -10.34
C ASP A 130 -6.45 2.99 -9.35
N THR A 131 -6.19 3.28 -8.08
CA THR A 131 -6.26 2.30 -7.00
C THR A 131 -7.64 1.65 -6.85
N ILE A 132 -8.73 2.32 -7.24
CA ILE A 132 -10.08 1.73 -7.15
C ILE A 132 -10.25 0.65 -8.22
N SER A 133 -9.94 0.94 -9.47
CA SER A 133 -10.07 -0.05 -10.56
C SER A 133 -9.15 -1.27 -10.35
N TYR A 134 -7.92 -1.05 -9.90
CA TYR A 134 -6.91 -2.10 -9.69
C TYR A 134 -7.08 -2.80 -8.34
N LYS A 135 -6.86 -2.08 -7.25
CA LYS A 135 -6.68 -2.67 -5.91
C LYS A 135 -8.01 -2.95 -5.19
N LYS A 136 -9.00 -2.05 -5.28
CA LYS A 136 -10.35 -2.39 -4.81
C LYS A 136 -10.95 -3.47 -5.71
N GLY A 137 -10.77 -3.38 -7.04
CA GLY A 137 -11.20 -4.41 -8.00
C GLY A 137 -10.67 -5.79 -7.62
N SER A 138 -9.35 -5.95 -7.46
CA SER A 138 -8.72 -7.22 -7.05
C SER A 138 -9.15 -7.69 -5.67
N SER A 139 -9.34 -6.77 -4.72
CA SER A 139 -9.78 -7.10 -3.35
C SER A 139 -11.21 -7.64 -3.32
N VAL A 140 -12.10 -7.06 -4.12
CA VAL A 140 -13.49 -7.53 -4.25
C VAL A 140 -13.55 -8.87 -4.99
N ILE A 141 -12.69 -9.10 -5.99
CA ILE A 141 -12.52 -10.40 -6.65
C ILE A 141 -12.02 -11.45 -5.64
N ARG A 142 -10.99 -11.12 -4.83
CA ARG A 142 -10.50 -12.00 -3.76
C ARG A 142 -11.59 -12.34 -2.75
N MET A 143 -12.39 -11.38 -2.32
CA MET A 143 -13.53 -11.61 -1.44
C MET A 143 -14.53 -12.58 -2.09
N MET A 144 -14.83 -12.40 -3.37
CA MET A 144 -15.75 -13.24 -4.12
C MET A 144 -15.23 -14.67 -4.27
N ALA A 145 -13.94 -14.85 -4.59
CA ALA A 145 -13.31 -16.16 -4.64
C ALA A 145 -13.35 -16.90 -3.29
N ASN A 146 -13.27 -16.16 -2.16
CA ASN A 146 -13.33 -16.75 -0.83
C ASN A 146 -14.76 -17.13 -0.41
N PHE A 147 -15.77 -16.30 -0.68
CA PHE A 147 -17.13 -16.66 -0.27
C PHE A 147 -17.78 -17.70 -1.17
N LEU A 148 -17.37 -17.81 -2.43
CA LEU A 148 -17.81 -18.88 -3.32
C LEU A 148 -17.05 -20.19 -3.10
N GLY A 149 -15.83 -20.10 -2.61
CA GLY A 149 -14.86 -21.16 -2.67
C GLY A 149 -14.17 -21.25 -4.04
N ILE A 150 -12.87 -21.55 -4.03
CA ILE A 150 -12.01 -21.44 -5.22
C ILE A 150 -12.48 -22.31 -6.41
N ASN A 151 -13.07 -23.47 -6.15
CA ASN A 151 -13.53 -24.38 -7.21
C ASN A 151 -14.73 -23.78 -7.96
N THR A 152 -15.74 -23.32 -7.24
CA THR A 152 -16.95 -22.66 -7.79
C THR A 152 -16.56 -21.38 -8.52
N PHE A 153 -15.69 -20.58 -7.92
CA PHE A 153 -15.17 -19.36 -8.53
C PHE A 153 -14.46 -19.65 -9.86
N ASN A 154 -13.51 -20.60 -9.87
CA ASN A 154 -12.77 -20.97 -11.08
C ASN A 154 -13.68 -21.54 -12.17
N MET A 155 -14.71 -22.33 -11.82
CA MET A 155 -15.69 -22.83 -12.76
C MET A 155 -16.46 -21.67 -13.41
N GLY A 156 -16.94 -20.71 -12.62
CA GLY A 156 -17.66 -19.55 -13.12
C GLY A 156 -16.79 -18.67 -14.03
N ILE A 157 -15.54 -18.39 -13.64
CA ILE A 157 -14.59 -17.63 -14.46
C ILE A 157 -14.24 -18.34 -15.75
N THR A 158 -14.01 -19.66 -15.70
CA THR A 158 -13.74 -20.46 -16.92
C THR A 158 -14.90 -20.38 -17.89
N ASN A 159 -16.14 -20.53 -17.40
CA ASN A 159 -17.36 -20.44 -18.21
C ASN A 159 -17.55 -19.01 -18.78
N TYR A 160 -17.27 -17.97 -17.99
CA TYR A 160 -17.29 -16.57 -18.43
C TYR A 160 -16.32 -16.31 -19.59
N LEU A 161 -15.05 -16.74 -19.45
CA LEU A 161 -14.04 -16.57 -20.50
C LEU A 161 -14.39 -17.36 -21.78
N HIS A 162 -14.87 -18.59 -21.66
CA HIS A 162 -15.29 -19.39 -22.82
C HIS A 162 -16.54 -18.83 -23.49
N GLY A 163 -17.52 -18.38 -22.70
CA GLY A 163 -18.79 -17.86 -23.22
C GLY A 163 -18.67 -16.53 -23.96
N ASN A 164 -17.68 -15.71 -23.59
CA ASN A 164 -17.44 -14.39 -24.18
C ASN A 164 -16.15 -14.33 -25.02
N ALA A 165 -15.50 -15.48 -25.32
CA ALA A 165 -14.24 -15.52 -26.02
C ALA A 165 -14.28 -14.80 -27.38
N PHE A 166 -13.29 -13.93 -27.62
CA PHE A 166 -13.16 -13.05 -28.79
C PHE A 166 -14.29 -12.00 -28.92
N GLY A 167 -14.95 -11.70 -27.81
CA GLY A 167 -16.05 -10.73 -27.72
C GLY A 167 -15.84 -9.73 -26.60
N ASN A 168 -16.93 -9.03 -26.28
CA ASN A 168 -16.98 -8.03 -25.22
C ASN A 168 -17.92 -8.51 -24.12
N ALA A 169 -17.63 -8.07 -22.89
CA ALA A 169 -18.47 -8.36 -21.73
C ALA A 169 -18.52 -7.17 -20.78
N ASN A 170 -19.60 -7.11 -19.99
CA ASN A 170 -19.77 -6.21 -18.86
C ASN A 170 -19.89 -7.01 -17.56
N GLN A 171 -19.96 -6.32 -16.42
CA GLN A 171 -20.06 -7.00 -15.12
C GLN A 171 -21.29 -7.90 -14.98
N ASP A 172 -22.41 -7.58 -15.59
CA ASP A 172 -23.63 -8.42 -15.53
C ASP A 172 -23.42 -9.78 -16.20
N ASN A 173 -22.62 -9.84 -17.27
CA ASN A 173 -22.24 -11.11 -17.87
C ASN A 173 -21.40 -11.95 -16.89
N LEU A 174 -20.45 -11.35 -16.19
CA LEU A 174 -19.68 -12.05 -15.17
C LEU A 174 -20.57 -12.57 -14.04
N TRP A 175 -21.49 -11.73 -13.55
CA TRP A 175 -22.42 -12.13 -12.47
C TRP A 175 -23.30 -13.32 -12.85
N GLN A 176 -23.74 -13.39 -14.10
CA GLN A 176 -24.55 -14.51 -14.57
C GLN A 176 -23.79 -15.83 -14.52
N PHE A 177 -22.55 -15.87 -15.06
CA PHE A 177 -21.76 -17.10 -15.06
C PHE A 177 -21.36 -17.56 -13.65
N LEU A 178 -21.06 -16.62 -12.75
CA LEU A 178 -20.76 -16.94 -11.36
C LEU A 178 -22.00 -17.39 -10.58
N THR A 179 -23.17 -16.80 -10.86
CA THR A 179 -24.44 -17.24 -10.26
C THR A 179 -24.78 -18.66 -10.70
N ASP A 180 -24.63 -18.97 -11.99
CA ASP A 180 -24.88 -20.31 -12.52
C ASP A 180 -23.96 -21.34 -11.87
N ALA A 181 -22.66 -21.04 -11.74
CA ALA A 181 -21.70 -21.89 -11.05
C ALA A 181 -22.02 -22.07 -9.57
N ALA A 182 -22.42 -21.00 -8.88
CA ALA A 182 -22.83 -21.04 -7.47
C ALA A 182 -24.08 -21.91 -7.25
N LEU A 183 -25.05 -21.84 -8.16
CA LEU A 183 -26.26 -22.67 -8.10
C LEU A 183 -25.95 -24.15 -8.35
N GLU A 184 -25.05 -24.44 -9.30
CA GLU A 184 -24.64 -25.80 -9.62
C GLU A 184 -23.94 -26.47 -8.42
N ASP A 185 -23.08 -25.73 -7.73
CA ASP A 185 -22.28 -26.22 -6.60
C ASP A 185 -22.99 -26.09 -5.23
N GLY A 186 -24.12 -25.36 -5.19
CA GLY A 186 -24.89 -25.14 -3.96
C GLY A 186 -24.22 -24.20 -2.97
N ALA A 187 -23.53 -23.17 -3.47
CA ALA A 187 -22.88 -22.16 -2.64
C ALA A 187 -23.88 -21.40 -1.73
N PHE A 188 -23.41 -21.04 -0.53
CA PHE A 188 -24.25 -20.38 0.48
C PHE A 188 -24.37 -18.87 0.20
N LEU A 189 -25.45 -18.44 -0.44
CA LEU A 189 -25.73 -17.05 -0.84
C LEU A 189 -26.99 -16.46 -0.19
N GLU A 190 -27.56 -17.08 0.83
CA GLU A 190 -28.83 -16.66 1.50
C GLU A 190 -30.01 -16.43 0.52
N GLY A 191 -29.98 -17.10 -0.64
CA GLY A 191 -31.01 -16.96 -1.68
C GLY A 191 -30.82 -15.79 -2.63
N ASN A 192 -29.70 -15.04 -2.51
CA ASN A 192 -29.33 -13.97 -3.43
C ASN A 192 -28.62 -14.51 -4.67
N SER A 193 -28.64 -13.75 -5.77
CA SER A 193 -27.72 -13.96 -6.89
C SER A 193 -26.37 -13.27 -6.60
N ILE A 194 -25.35 -13.62 -7.36
CA ILE A 194 -24.07 -12.90 -7.30
C ILE A 194 -24.26 -11.43 -7.65
N LYS A 195 -25.14 -11.11 -8.60
CA LYS A 195 -25.50 -9.73 -8.94
C LYS A 195 -26.06 -8.97 -7.73
N ASP A 196 -27.01 -9.52 -6.99
CA ASP A 196 -27.61 -8.85 -5.84
C ASP A 196 -26.56 -8.49 -4.78
N ILE A 197 -25.57 -9.35 -4.59
CA ILE A 197 -24.46 -9.14 -3.67
C ILE A 197 -23.46 -8.13 -4.23
N MET A 198 -22.97 -8.37 -5.44
CA MET A 198 -21.79 -7.68 -5.98
C MET A 198 -22.10 -6.26 -6.47
N ASP A 199 -23.33 -5.98 -6.91
CA ASP A 199 -23.74 -4.62 -7.23
C ASP A 199 -23.62 -3.68 -6.02
N THR A 200 -23.76 -4.21 -4.78
CA THR A 200 -23.52 -3.41 -3.58
C THR A 200 -22.03 -3.03 -3.39
N TRP A 201 -21.10 -3.75 -4.01
CA TRP A 201 -19.66 -3.52 -3.92
C TRP A 201 -19.10 -2.75 -5.11
N THR A 202 -19.70 -2.91 -6.30
CA THR A 202 -19.15 -2.31 -7.53
C THR A 202 -19.84 -1.01 -7.93
N LEU A 203 -21.11 -0.81 -7.56
CA LEU A 203 -21.89 0.38 -7.92
C LEU A 203 -21.96 1.44 -6.82
N GLN A 204 -21.46 1.14 -5.62
CA GLN A 204 -21.42 2.05 -4.49
C GLN A 204 -19.98 2.47 -4.16
N THR A 205 -19.83 3.72 -3.75
CA THR A 205 -18.54 4.25 -3.26
C THR A 205 -18.30 3.84 -1.82
N GLY A 206 -17.07 3.52 -1.47
CA GLY A 206 -16.69 3.19 -0.10
C GLY A 206 -16.92 1.73 0.26
N TYR A 207 -16.88 1.46 1.54
CA TYR A 207 -17.02 0.13 2.15
C TYR A 207 -17.53 0.25 3.59
N PRO A 208 -18.05 -0.85 4.20
CA PRO A 208 -18.60 -0.78 5.55
C PRO A 208 -17.54 -0.89 6.65
N LEU A 209 -17.75 -0.14 7.74
CA LEU A 209 -17.28 -0.50 9.07
C LEU A 209 -18.32 -1.42 9.69
N VAL A 210 -17.95 -2.67 9.91
CA VAL A 210 -18.78 -3.63 10.64
C VAL A 210 -18.47 -3.50 12.13
N THR A 211 -19.46 -3.12 12.93
CA THR A 211 -19.32 -3.03 14.37
C THR A 211 -19.96 -4.24 15.04
N ALA A 212 -19.17 -4.96 15.81
CA ALA A 212 -19.60 -6.12 16.59
C ALA A 212 -19.72 -5.79 18.08
N SER A 213 -20.89 -6.03 18.65
CA SER A 213 -21.14 -5.90 20.10
C SER A 213 -21.56 -7.23 20.65
N ARG A 214 -20.89 -7.67 21.73
CA ARG A 214 -21.12 -8.97 22.35
C ARG A 214 -21.80 -8.85 23.71
N SER A 215 -22.80 -9.70 23.93
CA SER A 215 -23.46 -9.86 25.25
C SER A 215 -23.65 -11.35 25.59
N GLY A 216 -22.72 -11.92 26.33
CA GLY A 216 -22.66 -13.36 26.55
C GLY A 216 -22.32 -14.11 25.27
N SER A 217 -23.20 -15.05 24.87
CA SER A 217 -23.08 -15.75 23.58
C SER A 217 -23.66 -14.97 22.39
N SER A 218 -24.49 -13.97 22.65
CA SER A 218 -25.17 -13.20 21.58
C SER A 218 -24.24 -12.12 21.02
N VAL A 219 -24.07 -12.08 19.70
CA VAL A 219 -23.27 -11.08 18.96
C VAL A 219 -24.20 -10.31 18.02
N THR A 220 -24.19 -8.99 18.17
CA THR A 220 -24.95 -8.08 17.29
C THR A 220 -23.98 -7.35 16.37
N LEU A 221 -24.23 -7.44 15.06
CA LEU A 221 -23.50 -6.74 14.01
C LEU A 221 -24.32 -5.57 13.48
N SER A 222 -23.67 -4.46 13.21
CA SER A 222 -24.20 -3.34 12.44
C SER A 222 -23.17 -2.90 11.41
N GLN A 223 -23.61 -2.19 10.37
CA GLN A 223 -22.73 -1.63 9.36
C GLN A 223 -23.04 -0.16 9.12
N ALA A 224 -22.00 0.60 8.76
CA ALA A 224 -22.11 1.98 8.27
C ALA A 224 -20.94 2.22 7.30
N ARG A 225 -21.11 3.12 6.32
CA ARG A 225 -19.99 3.51 5.47
C ARG A 225 -18.82 4.04 6.32
N PHE A 226 -17.62 3.52 6.09
CA PHE A 226 -16.43 4.00 6.77
C PHE A 226 -15.85 5.21 6.06
N LEU A 227 -15.67 6.31 6.80
CA LEU A 227 -14.94 7.49 6.36
C LEU A 227 -13.80 7.76 7.34
N ILE A 228 -12.60 8.00 6.81
CA ILE A 228 -11.39 8.17 7.63
C ILE A 228 -11.35 9.52 8.35
N SER A 229 -12.05 10.54 7.82
CA SER A 229 -12.15 11.85 8.46
C SER A 229 -13.34 11.85 9.44
N PRO A 230 -13.12 12.17 10.73
CA PRO A 230 -14.22 12.22 11.71
C PRO A 230 -15.27 13.30 11.42
N GLU A 231 -14.91 14.32 10.64
CA GLU A 231 -15.76 15.46 10.29
C GLU A 231 -16.47 15.25 8.94
N ALA A 232 -16.15 14.16 8.22
CA ALA A 232 -16.74 13.89 6.92
C ALA A 232 -18.16 13.32 7.08
N GLU A 233 -19.12 13.94 6.41
CA GLU A 233 -20.49 13.43 6.31
C GLU A 233 -20.74 12.98 4.88
N ALA A 234 -21.22 11.76 4.71
CA ALA A 234 -21.63 11.25 3.40
C ALA A 234 -23.02 11.79 3.04
N ASP A 235 -23.18 12.23 1.80
CA ASP A 235 -24.48 12.71 1.28
C ASP A 235 -25.51 11.57 1.15
N GLU A 236 -25.04 10.32 1.02
CA GLU A 236 -25.87 9.13 0.84
C GLU A 236 -25.46 8.03 1.82
N GLU A 237 -26.44 7.28 2.33
CA GLU A 237 -26.23 6.08 3.12
C GLU A 237 -26.16 4.87 2.18
N PHE A 238 -25.06 4.10 2.29
CA PHE A 238 -24.86 2.85 1.57
C PHE A 238 -24.80 1.67 2.55
N PHE A 239 -25.31 0.53 2.09
CA PHE A 239 -25.25 -0.73 2.81
C PHE A 239 -24.81 -1.84 1.86
N TRP A 240 -24.08 -2.81 2.39
CA TRP A 240 -23.47 -3.90 1.63
C TRP A 240 -23.98 -5.26 2.09
N TRP A 241 -24.04 -6.21 1.18
CA TRP A 241 -24.11 -7.61 1.53
C TRP A 241 -22.71 -8.05 2.00
N VAL A 242 -22.49 -8.24 3.31
CA VAL A 242 -21.17 -8.54 3.85
C VAL A 242 -21.06 -10.03 4.16
N PRO A 243 -20.11 -10.76 3.53
CA PRO A 243 -19.82 -12.15 3.87
C PRO A 243 -19.03 -12.19 5.21
N VAL A 244 -19.67 -12.66 6.27
CA VAL A 244 -19.07 -12.67 7.61
C VAL A 244 -18.51 -14.04 7.94
N SER A 245 -17.19 -14.15 7.93
CA SER A 245 -16.44 -15.23 8.56
C SER A 245 -15.95 -14.78 9.93
N HIS A 246 -15.81 -15.69 10.87
CA HIS A 246 -15.26 -15.40 12.19
C HIS A 246 -14.53 -16.60 12.77
N CYS A 247 -13.56 -16.34 13.62
CA CYS A 247 -12.80 -17.34 14.36
C CYS A 247 -12.49 -16.85 15.78
N SER A 248 -12.05 -17.76 16.62
CA SER A 248 -11.51 -17.50 17.96
C SER A 248 -10.25 -18.33 18.15
N PRO A 249 -9.37 -18.02 19.11
CA PRO A 249 -8.19 -18.82 19.39
C PRO A 249 -8.53 -20.30 19.57
N GLY A 250 -7.74 -21.17 18.93
CA GLY A 250 -8.00 -22.63 18.88
C GLY A 250 -8.98 -23.08 17.81
N GLY A 251 -9.60 -22.15 17.05
CA GLY A 251 -10.47 -22.47 15.92
C GLY A 251 -9.70 -22.67 14.61
N ASP A 252 -10.46 -22.96 13.53
CA ASP A 252 -9.92 -23.16 12.19
C ASP A 252 -9.78 -21.82 11.43
N TRP A 253 -8.57 -21.29 11.41
CA TRP A 253 -8.21 -20.07 10.69
C TRP A 253 -8.08 -20.25 9.17
N GLU A 254 -8.09 -21.50 8.67
CA GLU A 254 -8.07 -21.77 7.23
C GLU A 254 -9.46 -21.66 6.60
N ASN A 255 -10.52 -21.78 7.40
CA ASN A 255 -11.88 -21.70 6.92
C ASN A 255 -12.32 -20.23 6.78
N THR A 256 -12.18 -19.68 5.59
CA THR A 256 -12.57 -18.32 5.23
C THR A 256 -14.01 -18.19 4.72
N ALA A 257 -14.73 -19.31 4.56
CA ALA A 257 -16.11 -19.32 4.09
C ALA A 257 -17.01 -18.52 5.05
N PRO A 258 -17.98 -17.74 4.54
CA PRO A 258 -18.90 -16.99 5.37
C PRO A 258 -19.78 -17.94 6.20
N LYS A 259 -19.87 -17.68 7.49
CA LYS A 259 -20.78 -18.38 8.40
C LYS A 259 -22.17 -17.76 8.43
N LEU A 260 -22.25 -16.49 8.03
CA LEU A 260 -23.51 -15.74 7.88
C LEU A 260 -23.28 -14.58 6.88
N TRP A 261 -24.38 -14.02 6.41
CA TRP A 261 -24.41 -12.80 5.63
C TRP A 261 -25.00 -11.66 6.45
N LEU A 262 -24.29 -10.53 6.57
CA LEU A 262 -24.88 -9.30 7.08
C LEU A 262 -25.64 -8.62 5.94
N PRO A 263 -26.98 -8.46 6.06
CA PRO A 263 -27.78 -7.88 4.99
C PRO A 263 -27.40 -6.43 4.66
N ASN A 264 -27.65 -6.02 3.42
CA ASN A 264 -27.52 -4.63 2.95
C ASN A 264 -28.60 -3.72 3.56
N SER A 265 -28.59 -3.55 4.86
CA SER A 265 -29.61 -2.86 5.64
C SER A 265 -29.00 -2.11 6.82
N SER A 266 -29.66 -1.03 7.24
CA SER A 266 -29.32 -0.31 8.47
C SER A 266 -29.71 -1.07 9.76
N LEU A 267 -30.46 -2.16 9.66
CA LEU A 267 -30.93 -2.91 10.80
C LEU A 267 -29.81 -3.81 11.35
N PRO A 268 -29.62 -3.84 12.68
CA PRO A 268 -28.67 -4.75 13.30
C PRO A 268 -29.05 -6.22 13.05
N PHE A 269 -28.04 -7.06 12.87
CA PHE A 269 -28.16 -8.51 12.73
C PHE A 269 -27.57 -9.21 13.95
N THR A 270 -28.30 -10.14 14.58
CA THR A 270 -27.83 -10.83 15.78
C THR A 270 -27.72 -12.34 15.55
N PHE A 271 -26.63 -12.94 16.00
CA PHE A 271 -26.39 -14.38 15.95
C PHE A 271 -25.81 -14.89 17.28
N GLU A 272 -25.89 -16.20 17.50
CA GLU A 272 -25.32 -16.85 18.68
C GLU A 272 -23.92 -17.40 18.35
N LEU A 273 -22.97 -17.14 19.25
CA LEU A 273 -21.58 -17.57 19.16
C LEU A 273 -21.36 -18.75 20.15
N GLU A 274 -20.86 -19.86 19.63
CA GLU A 274 -20.61 -21.07 20.40
C GLU A 274 -19.20 -21.09 21.02
N VAL A 275 -18.80 -20.01 21.70
CA VAL A 275 -17.53 -19.93 22.46
C VAL A 275 -17.75 -19.27 23.80
N GLU A 276 -16.85 -19.54 24.78
CA GLU A 276 -16.92 -18.97 26.12
C GLU A 276 -16.85 -17.44 26.09
N ALA A 277 -17.47 -16.78 27.06
CA ALA A 277 -17.62 -15.32 27.08
C ALA A 277 -16.28 -14.57 27.22
N ASP A 278 -15.26 -15.20 27.73
CA ASP A 278 -13.90 -14.69 27.93
C ASP A 278 -12.95 -15.02 26.77
N THR A 279 -13.45 -15.63 25.71
CA THR A 279 -12.67 -15.93 24.50
C THR A 279 -12.87 -14.81 23.47
N PRO A 280 -11.81 -14.21 22.91
CA PRO A 280 -11.96 -13.14 21.92
C PRO A 280 -12.61 -13.65 20.63
N LEU A 281 -13.45 -12.79 20.03
CA LEU A 281 -14.03 -12.98 18.71
C LEU A 281 -13.23 -12.16 17.70
N VAL A 282 -12.80 -12.79 16.61
CA VAL A 282 -12.19 -12.12 15.44
C VAL A 282 -13.04 -12.37 14.22
N ILE A 283 -13.48 -11.32 13.56
CA ILE A 283 -14.31 -11.32 12.34
C ILE A 283 -13.42 -11.04 11.14
N ASN A 284 -13.82 -11.55 9.97
CA ASN A 284 -13.09 -11.42 8.71
C ASN A 284 -11.80 -12.25 8.70
N VAL A 285 -11.97 -13.57 8.76
CA VAL A 285 -10.85 -14.53 8.79
C VAL A 285 -9.90 -14.29 7.62
N LYS A 286 -8.58 -14.17 7.92
CA LYS A 286 -7.51 -13.81 6.97
C LYS A 286 -7.77 -12.50 6.21
N GLN A 287 -8.64 -11.65 6.74
CA GLN A 287 -9.06 -10.38 6.10
C GLN A 287 -9.42 -10.58 4.61
N THR A 288 -10.24 -11.59 4.34
CA THR A 288 -10.65 -11.90 2.96
C THR A 288 -11.73 -10.97 2.42
N GLY A 289 -12.51 -10.34 3.29
CA GLY A 289 -13.55 -9.37 2.93
C GLY A 289 -13.01 -7.94 2.85
N PHE A 290 -13.56 -7.13 1.95
CA PHE A 290 -13.21 -5.72 1.73
C PHE A 290 -13.95 -4.81 2.71
N PHE A 291 -13.71 -4.96 4.00
CA PHE A 291 -14.34 -4.16 5.07
C PHE A 291 -13.47 -4.11 6.32
N ARG A 292 -13.71 -3.10 7.17
CA ARG A 292 -13.10 -2.96 8.48
C ARG A 292 -14.02 -3.46 9.58
N VAL A 293 -13.42 -3.87 10.69
CA VAL A 293 -14.16 -4.36 11.85
C VAL A 293 -13.82 -3.52 13.10
N ASN A 294 -14.87 -3.10 13.80
CA ASN A 294 -14.75 -2.54 15.14
C ASN A 294 -15.46 -3.45 16.15
N TYR A 295 -14.95 -3.53 17.36
CA TYR A 295 -15.53 -4.32 18.45
C TYR A 295 -15.91 -3.43 19.62
N ASP A 296 -16.78 -3.95 20.49
CA ASP A 296 -16.97 -3.35 21.81
C ASP A 296 -15.67 -3.40 22.63
N GLN A 297 -15.61 -2.55 23.66
CA GLN A 297 -14.42 -2.41 24.50
C GLN A 297 -14.01 -3.72 25.19
N ALA A 298 -14.97 -4.59 25.54
CA ALA A 298 -14.67 -5.84 26.20
C ALA A 298 -13.95 -6.82 25.27
N ASN A 299 -14.43 -6.94 24.01
CA ASN A 299 -13.78 -7.81 23.02
C ASN A 299 -12.41 -7.26 22.59
N TRP A 300 -12.24 -5.94 22.44
CA TRP A 300 -10.91 -5.35 22.20
C TRP A 300 -9.93 -5.65 23.34
N ALA A 301 -10.39 -5.62 24.60
CA ALA A 301 -9.55 -5.99 25.73
C ALA A 301 -9.17 -7.47 25.73
N LEU A 302 -10.11 -8.37 25.37
CA LEU A 302 -9.82 -9.80 25.22
C LEU A 302 -8.82 -10.07 24.09
N ILE A 303 -8.92 -9.34 22.96
CA ILE A 303 -7.97 -9.44 21.84
C ILE A 303 -6.58 -8.99 22.31
N ALA A 304 -6.46 -7.85 23.00
CA ALA A 304 -5.19 -7.35 23.50
C ALA A 304 -4.53 -8.33 24.48
N ASP A 305 -5.32 -8.92 25.38
CA ASP A 305 -4.85 -9.94 26.34
C ASP A 305 -4.37 -11.21 25.62
N GLN A 306 -5.12 -11.68 24.62
CA GLN A 306 -4.72 -12.83 23.80
C GLN A 306 -3.42 -12.56 23.02
N LEU A 307 -3.31 -11.38 22.39
CA LEU A 307 -2.09 -11.01 21.67
C LEU A 307 -0.88 -10.94 22.60
N LEU A 308 -1.05 -10.38 23.80
CA LEU A 308 0.03 -10.23 24.76
C LEU A 308 0.50 -11.56 25.35
N ASN A 309 -0.42 -12.51 25.60
CA ASN A 309 -0.10 -13.79 26.27
C ASN A 309 0.20 -14.91 25.28
N ASP A 310 -0.48 -14.95 24.12
CA ASP A 310 -0.30 -15.96 23.07
C ASP A 310 -0.77 -15.42 21.72
N HIS A 311 0.06 -14.56 21.08
CA HIS A 311 -0.25 -13.99 19.77
C HIS A 311 -0.36 -15.04 18.67
N LEU A 312 0.35 -16.18 18.79
CA LEU A 312 0.30 -17.26 17.80
C LEU A 312 -1.05 -17.99 17.78
N GLY A 313 -1.88 -17.85 18.80
CA GLY A 313 -3.27 -18.31 18.81
C GLY A 313 -4.18 -17.59 17.81
N ILE A 314 -3.74 -16.46 17.24
CA ILE A 314 -4.40 -15.71 16.17
C ILE A 314 -3.56 -15.78 14.90
N HIS A 315 -4.19 -16.08 13.75
CA HIS A 315 -3.50 -16.17 12.46
C HIS A 315 -2.78 -14.86 12.09
N LEU A 316 -1.60 -14.93 11.47
CA LEU A 316 -0.76 -13.75 11.18
C LEU A 316 -1.50 -12.64 10.42
N MET A 317 -2.31 -13.00 9.40
CA MET A 317 -3.09 -12.01 8.64
C MET A 317 -4.16 -11.33 9.51
N ASN A 318 -4.73 -12.03 10.50
CA ASN A 318 -5.68 -11.43 11.43
C ASN A 318 -4.99 -10.59 12.52
N ARG A 319 -3.77 -10.96 12.96
CA ARG A 319 -2.96 -10.05 13.81
C ARG A 319 -2.70 -8.73 13.10
N ALA A 320 -2.36 -8.79 11.81
CA ALA A 320 -2.17 -7.61 10.98
C ALA A 320 -3.46 -6.80 10.78
N GLN A 321 -4.58 -7.48 10.46
CA GLN A 321 -5.91 -6.86 10.37
C GLN A 321 -6.28 -6.10 11.64
N LEU A 322 -6.10 -6.73 12.80
CA LEU A 322 -6.45 -6.13 14.10
C LEU A 322 -5.67 -4.85 14.37
N LEU A 323 -4.39 -4.79 13.99
CA LEU A 323 -3.58 -3.58 14.05
C LEU A 323 -4.06 -2.52 13.06
N ASP A 324 -4.23 -2.88 11.79
CA ASP A 324 -4.67 -1.96 10.74
C ASP A 324 -6.07 -1.40 11.03
N ASP A 325 -7.02 -2.26 11.43
CA ASP A 325 -8.36 -1.81 11.81
C ASP A 325 -8.34 -0.91 13.04
N ALA A 326 -7.63 -1.29 14.12
CA ALA A 326 -7.56 -0.50 15.35
C ALA A 326 -7.01 0.91 15.09
N PHE A 327 -5.91 1.04 14.33
CA PHE A 327 -5.34 2.35 14.00
C PHE A 327 -6.25 3.20 13.12
N ASN A 328 -6.87 2.62 12.08
CA ASN A 328 -7.72 3.39 11.17
C ASN A 328 -9.06 3.75 11.81
N VAL A 329 -9.65 2.86 12.61
CA VAL A 329 -10.89 3.13 13.36
C VAL A 329 -10.64 4.19 14.46
N ALA A 330 -9.44 4.20 15.07
CA ALA A 330 -9.05 5.25 16.01
C ALA A 330 -8.81 6.59 15.29
N LYS A 331 -8.17 6.59 14.12
CA LYS A 331 -7.97 7.78 13.29
C LYS A 331 -9.29 8.40 12.87
N ALA A 332 -10.28 7.57 12.55
CA ALA A 332 -11.64 8.00 12.21
C ALA A 332 -12.50 8.41 13.43
N GLY A 333 -11.97 8.34 14.65
CA GLY A 333 -12.66 8.76 15.88
C GLY A 333 -13.67 7.76 16.46
N PHE A 334 -13.77 6.54 15.90
CA PHE A 334 -14.68 5.50 16.40
C PHE A 334 -14.06 4.62 17.52
N LEU A 335 -12.75 4.77 17.78
CA LEU A 335 -12.01 4.04 18.82
C LEU A 335 -11.05 4.98 19.55
N ASP A 336 -10.89 4.80 20.87
CA ASP A 336 -9.84 5.51 21.61
C ASP A 336 -8.45 4.98 21.20
N TYR A 337 -7.50 5.88 20.92
CA TYR A 337 -6.12 5.51 20.58
C TYR A 337 -5.43 4.64 21.64
N ARG A 338 -5.85 4.69 22.91
CA ARG A 338 -5.31 3.79 23.94
C ARG A 338 -5.61 2.34 23.62
N VAL A 339 -6.84 2.06 23.15
CA VAL A 339 -7.23 0.70 22.74
C VAL A 339 -6.40 0.23 21.56
N ALA A 340 -6.18 1.09 20.56
CA ALA A 340 -5.31 0.77 19.43
C ALA A 340 -3.85 0.51 19.86
N LEU A 341 -3.33 1.32 20.78
CA LEU A 341 -1.98 1.14 21.31
C LEU A 341 -1.85 -0.12 22.18
N ASP A 342 -2.90 -0.50 22.94
CA ASP A 342 -2.90 -1.74 23.72
C ASP A 342 -2.74 -2.97 22.80
N GLN A 343 -3.26 -2.92 21.53
CA GLN A 343 -3.07 -3.99 20.55
C GLN A 343 -1.60 -4.12 20.07
N THR A 344 -0.73 -3.14 20.34
CA THR A 344 0.67 -3.15 19.87
C THR A 344 1.66 -3.64 20.93
N LEU A 345 1.23 -3.90 22.16
CA LEU A 345 2.13 -4.27 23.26
C LEU A 345 2.86 -5.60 23.04
N TYR A 346 2.28 -6.51 22.26
CA TYR A 346 2.86 -7.81 21.92
C TYR A 346 3.96 -7.74 20.84
N LEU A 347 4.10 -6.61 20.13
CA LEU A 347 5.03 -6.48 19.00
C LEU A 347 6.49 -6.77 19.34
N VAL A 348 6.87 -6.68 20.62
CA VAL A 348 8.20 -7.08 21.10
C VAL A 348 8.51 -8.57 20.86
N GLU A 349 7.47 -9.40 20.72
CA GLU A 349 7.55 -10.84 20.44
C GLU A 349 7.15 -11.19 18.99
N GLU A 350 6.63 -10.23 18.23
CA GLU A 350 6.19 -10.46 16.84
C GLU A 350 7.39 -10.59 15.89
N THR A 351 7.36 -11.62 15.05
CA THR A 351 8.46 -11.92 14.12
C THR A 351 8.04 -11.92 12.66
N GLU A 352 6.75 -11.77 12.38
CA GLU A 352 6.21 -11.88 11.04
C GLU A 352 6.14 -10.53 10.31
N TYR A 353 6.39 -10.55 8.99
CA TYR A 353 6.42 -9.36 8.14
C TYR A 353 5.08 -8.64 8.09
N ILE A 354 3.97 -9.37 7.85
CA ILE A 354 2.65 -8.75 7.62
C ILE A 354 2.11 -7.99 8.84
N PRO A 355 2.12 -8.51 10.09
CA PRO A 355 1.76 -7.74 11.26
C PRO A 355 2.64 -6.50 11.49
N TRP A 356 3.95 -6.62 11.24
CA TRP A 356 4.84 -5.46 11.35
C TRP A 356 4.57 -4.40 10.28
N SER A 357 4.20 -4.79 9.06
CA SER A 357 3.79 -3.85 8.00
C SER A 357 2.56 -3.03 8.42
N ALA A 358 1.55 -3.68 9.03
CA ALA A 358 0.39 -3.00 9.58
C ALA A 358 0.77 -2.04 10.72
N ALA A 359 1.62 -2.48 11.64
CA ALA A 359 2.10 -1.66 12.75
C ALA A 359 2.87 -0.44 12.25
N ILE A 360 3.82 -0.61 11.33
CA ILE A 360 4.63 0.47 10.74
C ILE A 360 3.73 1.50 10.05
N SER A 361 2.72 1.06 9.28
CA SER A 361 1.75 1.93 8.63
C SER A 361 0.98 2.78 9.65
N GLY A 362 0.39 2.15 10.68
CA GLY A 362 -0.37 2.84 11.73
C GLY A 362 0.49 3.82 12.53
N PHE A 363 1.68 3.40 12.93
CA PHE A 363 2.65 4.26 13.62
C PHE A 363 3.20 5.38 12.73
N GLY A 364 3.24 5.20 11.42
CA GLY A 364 3.60 6.24 10.46
C GLY A 364 2.71 7.48 10.61
N TYR A 365 1.38 7.28 10.70
CA TYR A 365 0.45 8.39 10.97
C TYR A 365 0.70 9.06 12.33
N ILE A 366 0.86 8.28 13.39
CA ILE A 366 1.17 8.82 14.72
C ILE A 366 2.48 9.62 14.70
N SER A 367 3.50 9.11 14.02
CA SER A 367 4.77 9.81 13.83
C SER A 367 4.57 11.19 13.19
N LYS A 368 3.78 11.25 12.11
CA LYS A 368 3.45 12.52 11.43
C LYS A 368 2.79 13.51 12.39
N MET A 369 1.79 13.07 13.15
CA MET A 369 1.05 13.93 14.09
C MET A 369 1.91 14.40 15.27
N LEU A 370 2.78 13.54 15.82
CA LEU A 370 3.59 13.85 16.99
C LEU A 370 4.90 14.60 16.68
N ARG A 371 5.39 14.54 15.43
CA ARG A 371 6.73 14.98 15.04
C ARG A 371 7.12 16.40 15.51
N ARG A 372 6.15 17.30 15.64
CA ARG A 372 6.34 18.68 16.11
C ARG A 372 5.84 18.91 17.55
N THR A 373 5.59 17.85 18.30
CA THR A 373 5.11 17.92 19.68
C THR A 373 6.13 17.37 20.68
N ALA A 374 5.97 17.69 21.96
CA ALA A 374 6.79 17.12 23.02
C ALA A 374 6.62 15.59 23.15
N GLY A 375 5.53 15.03 22.62
CA GLY A 375 5.28 13.58 22.63
C GLY A 375 6.17 12.77 21.71
N PHE A 376 6.82 13.41 20.73
CA PHE A 376 7.63 12.69 19.74
C PHE A 376 8.81 11.92 20.36
N GLY A 377 9.43 12.46 21.42
CA GLY A 377 10.51 11.77 22.14
C GLY A 377 10.04 10.47 22.80
N ALA A 378 8.86 10.46 23.40
CA ALA A 378 8.27 9.25 23.99
C ALA A 378 7.89 8.22 22.89
N TYR A 379 7.27 8.67 21.79
CA TYR A 379 7.00 7.83 20.62
C TYR A 379 8.26 7.15 20.10
N LYS A 380 9.34 7.93 19.88
CA LYS A 380 10.62 7.41 19.42
C LYS A 380 11.20 6.35 20.35
N SER A 381 11.17 6.59 21.66
CA SER A 381 11.64 5.64 22.66
C SER A 381 10.84 4.35 22.68
N TYR A 382 9.50 4.46 22.54
CA TYR A 382 8.60 3.31 22.45
C TYR A 382 8.91 2.44 21.23
N MET A 383 8.98 3.06 20.05
CA MET A 383 9.22 2.34 18.80
C MET A 383 10.60 1.66 18.76
N LEU A 384 11.65 2.36 19.22
CA LEU A 384 12.99 1.76 19.32
C LEU A 384 12.99 0.56 20.27
N ALA A 385 12.29 0.64 21.40
CA ALA A 385 12.18 -0.49 22.31
C ALA A 385 11.39 -1.68 21.70
N ALA A 386 10.34 -1.40 20.95
CA ALA A 386 9.52 -2.43 20.30
C ALA A 386 10.28 -3.18 19.20
N ILE A 387 11.12 -2.48 18.41
CA ILE A 387 11.87 -3.11 17.31
C ILE A 387 13.21 -3.72 17.72
N GLU A 388 13.72 -3.42 18.91
CA GLU A 388 15.07 -3.85 19.35
C GLU A 388 15.29 -5.37 19.27
N PRO A 389 14.35 -6.23 19.76
CA PRO A 389 14.51 -7.68 19.64
C PRO A 389 14.59 -8.12 18.18
N LEU A 390 13.75 -7.53 17.31
CA LEU A 390 13.67 -7.86 15.89
C LEU A 390 14.93 -7.35 15.15
N TYR A 391 15.38 -6.12 15.43
CA TYR A 391 16.62 -5.57 14.89
C TYR A 391 17.84 -6.44 15.26
N THR A 392 17.88 -6.93 16.51
CA THR A 392 18.94 -7.83 16.98
C THR A 392 18.87 -9.20 16.29
N ARG A 393 17.66 -9.76 16.05
CA ARG A 393 17.45 -11.05 15.38
C ARG A 393 17.87 -10.99 13.91
N LEU A 394 17.34 -10.03 13.18
CA LEU A 394 17.57 -9.90 11.75
C LEU A 394 18.97 -9.37 11.41
N GLY A 395 19.52 -8.51 12.28
CA GLY A 395 20.76 -7.84 12.03
C GLY A 395 20.71 -6.83 10.87
N TYR A 396 21.82 -6.16 10.65
CA TYR A 396 21.96 -5.23 9.51
C TYR A 396 22.32 -5.97 8.22
N ASP A 397 23.08 -7.06 8.31
CA ASP A 397 23.60 -7.78 7.17
C ASP A 397 22.68 -8.94 6.77
N GLU A 398 22.51 -9.15 5.48
CA GLU A 398 21.74 -10.26 4.92
C GLU A 398 22.36 -11.63 5.32
N ILE A 399 21.49 -12.57 5.62
CA ILE A 399 21.89 -13.93 5.97
C ILE A 399 21.70 -14.82 4.72
N PRO A 400 22.78 -15.41 4.17
CA PRO A 400 22.66 -16.25 2.97
C PRO A 400 21.66 -17.39 3.15
N GLY A 401 20.64 -17.44 2.30
CA GLY A 401 19.61 -18.46 2.31
C GLY A 401 18.49 -18.25 3.33
N GLU A 402 18.35 -17.05 3.87
CA GLU A 402 17.20 -16.69 4.69
C GLU A 402 15.91 -16.63 3.87
N PRO A 403 14.74 -16.76 4.51
CA PRO A 403 13.45 -16.56 3.83
C PRO A 403 13.35 -15.13 3.26
N VAL A 404 12.76 -14.99 2.08
CA VAL A 404 12.53 -13.68 1.42
C VAL A 404 11.76 -12.72 2.33
N VAL A 405 10.75 -13.22 3.04
CA VAL A 405 9.97 -12.42 4.00
C VAL A 405 10.82 -11.85 5.16
N ASP A 406 11.89 -12.55 5.57
CA ASP A 406 12.83 -12.01 6.58
C ASP A 406 13.71 -10.91 5.97
N SER A 407 14.09 -11.01 4.69
CA SER A 407 14.79 -9.96 3.96
C SER A 407 13.91 -8.70 3.86
N LEU A 408 12.63 -8.84 3.47
CA LEU A 408 11.66 -7.74 3.42
C LEU A 408 11.46 -7.10 4.80
N LEU A 409 11.30 -7.92 5.83
CA LEU A 409 11.14 -7.45 7.21
C LEU A 409 12.41 -6.73 7.71
N ARG A 410 13.60 -7.21 7.35
CA ARG A 410 14.86 -6.51 7.67
C ARG A 410 14.88 -5.12 7.07
N VAL A 411 14.52 -4.96 5.80
CA VAL A 411 14.46 -3.63 5.15
C VAL A 411 13.52 -2.71 5.93
N ALA A 412 12.31 -3.15 6.24
CA ALA A 412 11.33 -2.36 6.99
C ALA A 412 11.84 -1.97 8.40
N VAL A 413 12.50 -2.91 9.09
CA VAL A 413 13.09 -2.67 10.42
C VAL A 413 14.28 -1.72 10.34
N LEU A 414 15.14 -1.84 9.32
CA LEU A 414 16.26 -0.92 9.11
C LEU A 414 15.77 0.49 8.80
N ASP A 415 14.77 0.66 7.95
CA ASP A 415 14.16 1.95 7.64
C ASP A 415 13.62 2.63 8.90
N LEU A 416 12.89 1.87 9.71
CA LEU A 416 12.35 2.37 10.96
C LEU A 416 13.45 2.69 11.99
N ALA A 417 14.40 1.79 12.20
CA ALA A 417 15.51 1.96 13.15
C ALA A 417 16.39 3.15 12.78
N CYS A 418 16.86 3.20 11.56
CA CYS A 418 17.67 4.28 11.04
C CYS A 418 16.92 5.62 11.06
N GLY A 419 15.65 5.62 10.60
CA GLY A 419 14.79 6.81 10.58
C GLY A 419 14.51 7.38 11.98
N LEU A 420 14.46 6.52 13.00
CA LEU A 420 14.35 6.91 14.40
C LEU A 420 15.72 7.18 15.06
N GLY A 421 16.84 7.02 14.33
CA GLY A 421 18.19 7.31 14.78
C GLY A 421 18.72 6.28 15.77
N HIS A 422 18.47 4.99 15.53
CA HIS A 422 19.09 3.89 16.25
C HIS A 422 20.63 3.97 16.10
N PRO A 423 21.42 4.01 17.19
CA PRO A 423 22.83 4.35 17.11
C PRO A 423 23.66 3.41 16.21
N ASP A 424 23.45 2.10 16.28
CA ASP A 424 24.16 1.12 15.46
C ASP A 424 23.77 1.26 13.98
N CYS A 425 22.48 1.42 13.66
CA CYS A 425 22.00 1.59 12.30
C CYS A 425 22.60 2.82 11.62
N VAL A 426 22.61 3.95 12.33
CA VAL A 426 23.22 5.20 11.83
C VAL A 426 24.72 5.04 11.63
N ALA A 427 25.42 4.46 12.61
CA ALA A 427 26.89 4.28 12.53
C ALA A 427 27.29 3.36 11.36
N ARG A 428 26.56 2.26 11.12
CA ARG A 428 26.80 1.35 9.99
C ARG A 428 26.55 2.03 8.65
N SER A 429 25.44 2.74 8.52
CA SER A 429 25.09 3.48 7.30
C SER A 429 26.15 4.51 6.93
N VAL A 430 26.59 5.31 7.91
CA VAL A 430 27.69 6.29 7.71
C VAL A 430 29.00 5.59 7.34
N GLY A 431 29.31 4.46 8.02
CA GLY A 431 30.51 3.66 7.73
C GLY A 431 30.54 3.11 6.31
N LEU A 432 29.41 2.64 5.79
CA LEU A 432 29.29 2.15 4.41
C LEU A 432 29.53 3.27 3.38
N LEU A 433 28.96 4.45 3.58
CA LEU A 433 29.21 5.59 2.69
C LEU A 433 30.69 6.01 2.72
N GLN A 434 31.32 6.07 3.90
CA GLN A 434 32.75 6.38 4.03
C GLN A 434 33.63 5.32 3.36
N GLN A 435 33.25 4.03 3.48
CA GLN A 435 33.96 2.97 2.78
C GLN A 435 33.84 3.15 1.25
N TRP A 436 32.68 3.51 0.75
CA TRP A 436 32.47 3.77 -0.67
C TRP A 436 33.28 4.97 -1.17
N GLN A 437 33.30 6.05 -0.42
CA GLN A 437 34.12 7.25 -0.72
C GLN A 437 35.61 6.96 -0.78
N ASN A 438 36.10 5.98 0.00
CA ASN A 438 37.50 5.57 0.03
C ASN A 438 37.85 4.45 -0.95
N ALA A 439 36.89 3.95 -1.72
CA ALA A 439 37.10 2.94 -2.76
C ALA A 439 38.05 3.47 -3.85
N SER A 440 38.88 2.59 -4.40
CA SER A 440 39.82 2.97 -5.46
C SER A 440 39.11 3.34 -6.76
N ASP A 441 38.01 2.69 -7.04
CA ASP A 441 37.08 2.97 -8.14
C ASP A 441 35.63 2.88 -7.64
N PRO A 442 35.05 4.00 -7.19
CA PRO A 442 33.68 4.00 -6.67
C PRO A 442 32.59 3.61 -7.68
N ASP A 443 32.89 3.58 -8.98
CA ASP A 443 31.93 3.13 -9.99
C ASP A 443 31.89 1.59 -10.10
N LEU A 444 32.92 0.91 -9.60
CA LEU A 444 33.04 -0.56 -9.63
C LEU A 444 32.98 -1.20 -8.24
N GLU A 445 33.27 -0.43 -7.19
CA GLU A 445 33.45 -0.92 -5.82
C GLU A 445 32.41 -0.31 -4.87
N ASP A 446 31.11 -0.62 -5.09
CA ASP A 446 30.02 -0.21 -4.18
C ASP A 446 29.89 -1.24 -3.03
N PRO A 447 30.20 -0.86 -1.77
CA PRO A 447 30.11 -1.77 -0.63
C PRO A 447 28.70 -1.85 -0.05
N ILE A 448 27.75 -1.05 -0.54
CA ILE A 448 26.41 -0.95 0.05
C ILE A 448 25.53 -2.06 -0.51
N PRO A 449 25.00 -2.96 0.34
CA PRO A 449 24.09 -4.01 -0.10
C PRO A 449 22.86 -3.43 -0.82
N SER A 450 22.40 -4.12 -1.86
CA SER A 450 21.24 -3.66 -2.67
C SER A 450 19.99 -3.44 -1.84
N TYR A 451 19.62 -4.38 -0.97
CA TYR A 451 18.45 -4.29 -0.08
C TYR A 451 18.50 -3.10 0.89
N ALA A 452 19.69 -2.71 1.37
CA ALA A 452 19.87 -1.61 2.33
C ALA A 452 20.28 -0.27 1.68
N ARG A 453 20.43 -0.20 0.35
CA ARG A 453 21.00 0.97 -0.33
C ARG A 453 20.24 2.26 -0.05
N SER A 454 18.92 2.21 -0.16
CA SER A 454 18.07 3.37 0.11
C SER A 454 18.22 3.85 1.56
N THR A 455 18.04 2.95 2.51
CA THR A 455 18.15 3.23 3.95
C THR A 455 19.53 3.74 4.33
N ALA A 456 20.59 3.04 3.90
CA ALA A 456 21.98 3.38 4.23
C ALA A 456 22.35 4.75 3.70
N LEU A 457 22.07 5.03 2.42
CA LEU A 457 22.42 6.32 1.81
C LEU A 457 21.58 7.47 2.37
N CYS A 458 20.26 7.27 2.53
CA CYS A 458 19.40 8.29 3.13
C CYS A 458 19.89 8.66 4.54
N THR A 459 20.18 7.65 5.37
CA THR A 459 20.69 7.84 6.73
C THR A 459 22.07 8.51 6.76
N ALA A 460 22.96 8.09 5.89
CA ALA A 460 24.32 8.66 5.82
C ALA A 460 24.30 10.12 5.33
N ILE A 461 23.48 10.44 4.32
CA ILE A 461 23.30 11.82 3.82
C ILE A 461 22.65 12.70 4.90
N ALA A 462 21.66 12.19 5.63
CA ALA A 462 20.98 12.93 6.70
C ALA A 462 21.91 13.23 7.88
N ALA A 463 22.86 12.34 8.17
CA ALA A 463 23.86 12.50 9.23
C ALA A 463 25.17 13.17 8.77
N GLY A 464 25.35 13.32 7.45
CA GLY A 464 26.56 13.78 6.81
C GLY A 464 26.55 15.28 6.46
N SER A 465 27.36 15.63 5.47
CA SER A 465 27.56 16.99 4.99
C SER A 465 27.25 17.12 3.49
N SER A 466 27.32 18.35 2.98
CA SER A 466 27.17 18.60 1.54
C SER A 466 28.18 17.86 0.66
N SER A 467 29.38 17.55 1.18
CA SER A 467 30.36 16.75 0.43
C SER A 467 29.92 15.29 0.27
N ASP A 468 29.23 14.73 1.25
CA ASP A 468 28.64 13.37 1.17
C ASP A 468 27.52 13.34 0.13
N TRP A 469 26.68 14.37 0.14
CA TRP A 469 25.63 14.60 -0.86
C TRP A 469 26.23 14.70 -2.27
N ASP A 470 27.24 15.55 -2.46
CA ASP A 470 27.90 15.75 -3.76
C ASP A 470 28.53 14.44 -4.28
N PHE A 471 29.10 13.61 -3.39
CA PHE A 471 29.62 12.30 -3.79
C PHE A 471 28.51 11.40 -4.36
N VAL A 472 27.37 11.26 -3.68
CA VAL A 472 26.25 10.43 -4.17
C VAL A 472 25.66 11.00 -5.47
N TYR A 473 25.59 12.34 -5.58
CA TYR A 473 25.14 12.98 -6.82
C TYR A 473 26.08 12.68 -8.01
N GLN A 474 27.41 12.63 -7.80
CA GLN A 474 28.34 12.21 -8.85
C GLN A 474 28.10 10.73 -9.26
N ARG A 475 27.74 9.85 -8.31
CA ARG A 475 27.38 8.44 -8.63
C ARG A 475 26.08 8.38 -9.43
N TYR A 476 25.09 9.22 -9.11
CA TYR A 476 23.90 9.37 -9.92
C TYR A 476 24.22 9.74 -11.38
N LEU A 477 25.09 10.70 -11.59
CA LEU A 477 25.48 11.13 -12.94
C LEU A 477 26.23 10.03 -13.70
N ALA A 478 27.12 9.30 -13.02
CA ALA A 478 27.94 8.25 -13.60
C ALA A 478 27.15 6.96 -13.91
N SER A 479 26.10 6.66 -13.14
CA SER A 479 25.34 5.43 -13.27
C SER A 479 24.56 5.39 -14.60
N ASN A 480 24.53 4.22 -15.23
CA ASN A 480 23.68 3.90 -16.38
C ASN A 480 22.49 2.99 -16.01
N ASN A 481 22.41 2.51 -14.77
CA ASN A 481 21.32 1.67 -14.30
C ASN A 481 20.10 2.52 -13.90
N PRO A 482 18.92 2.38 -14.57
CA PRO A 482 17.74 3.18 -14.28
C PRO A 482 17.22 3.04 -12.83
N THR A 483 17.21 1.82 -12.28
CA THR A 483 16.75 1.55 -10.91
C THR A 483 17.63 2.25 -9.89
N ILE A 484 18.95 2.11 -10.00
CA ILE A 484 19.93 2.79 -9.12
C ILE A 484 19.79 4.32 -9.25
N LYS A 485 19.56 4.85 -10.45
CA LYS A 485 19.36 6.30 -10.63
C LYS A 485 18.12 6.80 -9.88
N VAL A 486 17.04 6.04 -9.89
CA VAL A 486 15.84 6.39 -9.12
C VAL A 486 16.16 6.40 -7.61
N THR A 487 16.81 5.36 -7.10
CA THR A 487 17.25 5.30 -5.70
C THR A 487 18.12 6.51 -5.33
N PHE A 488 19.09 6.87 -6.16
CA PHE A 488 19.93 8.03 -5.90
C PHE A 488 19.14 9.35 -5.86
N LEU A 489 18.18 9.56 -6.76
CA LEU A 489 17.32 10.74 -6.71
C LEU A 489 16.52 10.81 -5.39
N GLU A 490 16.03 9.68 -4.91
CA GLU A 490 15.24 9.65 -3.68
C GLU A 490 16.10 9.91 -2.44
N VAL A 491 17.28 9.28 -2.33
CA VAL A 491 18.16 9.44 -1.15
C VAL A 491 18.81 10.82 -1.08
N LEU A 492 19.05 11.49 -2.20
CA LEU A 492 19.57 12.86 -2.23
C LEU A 492 18.63 13.87 -1.56
N SER A 493 17.34 13.54 -1.45
CA SER A 493 16.35 14.34 -0.71
C SER A 493 16.47 14.24 0.81
N CYS A 494 17.30 13.34 1.33
CA CYS A 494 17.45 13.10 2.77
C CYS A 494 18.40 14.08 3.48
N SER A 495 19.02 15.03 2.76
CA SER A 495 19.85 16.06 3.39
C SER A 495 19.07 16.84 4.45
N THR A 496 19.79 17.22 5.52
CA THR A 496 19.27 18.10 6.58
C THR A 496 19.77 19.55 6.45
N GLU A 497 20.44 19.88 5.35
CA GLU A 497 20.92 21.22 5.03
C GLU A 497 19.96 21.91 4.06
N ASP A 498 19.25 22.96 4.50
CA ASP A 498 18.21 23.69 3.73
C ASP A 498 18.73 24.14 2.35
N TRP A 499 19.92 24.73 2.31
CA TRP A 499 20.50 25.22 1.06
C TRP A 499 20.84 24.12 0.06
N VAL A 500 21.16 22.91 0.54
CA VAL A 500 21.37 21.73 -0.31
C VAL A 500 20.05 21.29 -0.91
N LEU A 501 18.98 21.25 -0.10
CA LEU A 501 17.64 20.90 -0.57
C LEU A 501 17.10 21.92 -1.58
N GLU A 502 17.31 23.23 -1.34
CA GLU A 502 16.91 24.27 -2.27
C GLU A 502 17.66 24.18 -3.60
N ARG A 503 18.98 23.97 -3.56
CA ARG A 503 19.79 23.68 -4.74
C ARG A 503 19.25 22.47 -5.50
N TYR A 504 18.91 21.40 -4.77
CA TYR A 504 18.40 20.17 -5.36
C TYR A 504 17.03 20.36 -6.02
N LEU A 505 16.12 21.09 -5.39
CA LEU A 505 14.84 21.47 -6.00
C LEU A 505 15.04 22.25 -7.30
N GLY A 506 15.97 23.21 -7.35
CA GLY A 506 16.32 23.93 -8.58
C GLY A 506 16.79 23.02 -9.72
N MET A 507 17.49 21.91 -9.40
CA MET A 507 17.93 20.92 -10.38
C MET A 507 16.78 20.15 -11.03
N SER A 508 15.62 20.04 -10.39
CA SER A 508 14.45 19.29 -10.88
C SER A 508 13.87 19.85 -12.19
N LEU A 509 14.06 21.15 -12.43
CA LEU A 509 13.55 21.86 -13.61
C LEU A 509 14.64 22.19 -14.65
N THR A 510 15.89 21.76 -14.41
CA THR A 510 17.06 22.13 -15.22
C THR A 510 17.64 20.90 -15.90
N GLU A 511 17.53 20.77 -17.22
CA GLU A 511 18.04 19.60 -17.97
C GLU A 511 19.55 19.41 -17.85
N GLU A 512 20.31 20.50 -17.74
CA GLU A 512 21.76 20.51 -17.57
C GLU A 512 22.20 19.85 -16.24
N SER A 513 21.31 19.73 -15.26
CA SER A 513 21.57 19.01 -14.01
C SER A 513 21.70 17.49 -14.20
N GLY A 514 21.36 16.94 -15.36
CA GLY A 514 21.27 15.50 -15.59
C GLY A 514 20.00 14.84 -15.03
N VAL A 515 19.12 15.58 -14.33
CA VAL A 515 17.78 15.10 -13.94
C VAL A 515 16.88 15.13 -15.16
N LYS A 516 16.41 13.98 -15.59
CA LYS A 516 15.51 13.91 -16.74
C LYS A 516 14.19 14.60 -16.44
N LYS A 517 13.59 15.27 -17.44
CA LYS A 517 12.29 15.93 -17.31
C LYS A 517 11.21 15.01 -16.68
N GLY A 518 11.23 13.73 -17.06
CA GLY A 518 10.32 12.74 -16.51
C GLY A 518 10.53 12.39 -15.04
N ASP A 519 11.67 12.74 -14.43
CA ASP A 519 12.06 12.38 -13.06
C ASP A 519 12.09 13.59 -12.12
N GLY A 520 11.94 14.82 -12.64
CA GLY A 520 11.96 16.04 -11.82
C GLY A 520 10.91 16.04 -10.68
N TYR A 521 9.76 15.39 -10.89
CA TYR A 521 8.75 15.23 -9.84
C TYR A 521 9.29 14.43 -8.63
N ARG A 522 10.16 13.41 -8.85
CA ARG A 522 10.75 12.60 -7.78
C ARG A 522 11.63 13.42 -6.84
N VAL A 523 12.37 14.38 -7.41
CA VAL A 523 13.17 15.32 -6.63
C VAL A 523 12.27 16.14 -5.70
N ILE A 524 11.21 16.75 -6.25
CA ILE A 524 10.33 17.64 -5.50
C ILE A 524 9.54 16.85 -4.45
N SER A 525 8.93 15.73 -4.83
CA SER A 525 8.19 14.87 -3.90
C SER A 525 9.11 14.23 -2.85
N GLY A 526 10.30 13.80 -3.24
CA GLY A 526 11.29 13.27 -2.32
C GLY A 526 11.67 14.27 -1.23
N VAL A 527 11.94 15.53 -1.58
CA VAL A 527 12.20 16.60 -0.61
C VAL A 527 10.96 16.87 0.24
N ALA A 528 9.78 16.97 -0.38
CA ALA A 528 8.52 17.28 0.30
C ALA A 528 8.14 16.27 1.40
N THR A 529 8.46 15.00 1.21
CA THR A 529 8.15 13.93 2.19
C THR A 529 9.09 13.91 3.42
N LYS A 530 10.16 14.72 3.44
CA LYS A 530 11.08 14.80 4.57
C LYS A 530 10.68 15.88 5.56
N THR A 531 10.97 15.66 6.85
CA THR A 531 10.53 16.55 7.95
C THR A 531 10.93 18.01 7.75
N LEU A 532 12.17 18.26 7.39
CA LEU A 532 12.70 19.59 7.11
C LEU A 532 12.35 20.01 5.68
N GLY A 533 12.55 19.11 4.74
CA GLY A 533 12.39 19.34 3.31
C GLY A 533 11.00 19.81 2.91
N ARG A 534 9.95 19.41 3.65
CA ARG A 534 8.57 19.83 3.38
C ARG A 534 8.42 21.34 3.32
N TYR A 535 8.95 22.07 4.29
CA TYR A 535 8.86 23.53 4.31
C TYR A 535 9.70 24.17 3.21
N VAL A 536 10.87 23.60 2.95
CA VAL A 536 11.72 24.05 1.83
C VAL A 536 11.00 23.83 0.51
N ALA A 537 10.41 22.66 0.29
CA ALA A 537 9.68 22.32 -0.91
C ALA A 537 8.40 23.17 -1.07
N TRP A 538 7.62 23.39 -0.01
CA TRP A 538 6.40 24.20 -0.06
C TRP A 538 6.72 25.66 -0.41
N ASN A 539 7.71 26.25 0.21
CA ASN A 539 8.14 27.61 -0.13
C ASN A 539 8.63 27.70 -1.57
N TRP A 540 9.47 26.74 -1.97
CA TRP A 540 10.01 26.68 -3.32
C TRP A 540 8.91 26.47 -4.38
N ILE A 541 7.90 25.64 -4.13
CA ILE A 541 6.74 25.42 -5.02
C ILE A 541 5.96 26.72 -5.21
N ARG A 542 5.68 27.46 -4.14
CA ARG A 542 4.97 28.75 -4.21
C ARG A 542 5.74 29.78 -5.05
N ASP A 543 7.03 29.89 -4.81
CA ASP A 543 7.89 30.83 -5.53
C ASP A 543 8.05 30.47 -7.02
N ASN A 544 7.97 29.20 -7.37
CA ASN A 544 8.17 28.69 -8.73
C ASN A 544 6.88 28.20 -9.41
N TRP A 545 5.69 28.54 -8.87
CA TRP A 545 4.41 27.99 -9.32
C TRP A 545 4.17 28.09 -10.83
N ALA A 546 4.37 29.26 -11.41
CA ALA A 546 4.16 29.48 -12.83
C ALA A 546 5.08 28.62 -13.71
N GLN A 547 6.33 28.40 -13.28
CA GLN A 547 7.31 27.55 -13.98
C GLN A 547 6.95 26.07 -13.83
N LEU A 548 6.54 25.63 -12.64
CA LEU A 548 6.10 24.27 -12.38
C LEU A 548 4.90 23.89 -13.24
N ARG A 549 3.91 24.75 -13.31
CA ARG A 549 2.75 24.56 -14.15
C ARG A 549 3.17 24.38 -15.62
N LEU A 550 3.97 25.30 -16.14
CA LEU A 550 4.43 25.23 -17.53
C LEU A 550 5.23 23.94 -17.81
N TYR A 551 5.97 23.46 -16.79
CA TYR A 551 6.79 22.26 -16.91
C TYR A 551 5.96 20.97 -16.89
N PHE A 552 4.94 20.88 -16.00
CA PHE A 552 4.18 19.65 -15.76
C PHE A 552 2.85 19.58 -16.50
N ASP A 553 2.15 20.68 -16.78
CA ASP A 553 0.85 20.67 -17.47
C ASP A 553 0.94 20.13 -18.92
N ASN A 554 2.14 20.12 -19.52
CA ASN A 554 2.39 19.59 -20.85
C ASN A 554 2.66 18.07 -20.83
N GLY A 555 1.64 17.25 -20.57
CA GLY A 555 1.70 15.79 -20.65
C GLY A 555 2.26 15.08 -19.41
N LEU A 556 2.43 15.78 -18.27
CA LEU A 556 2.88 15.23 -17.00
C LEU A 556 1.91 15.53 -15.85
N SER A 557 0.63 15.73 -16.15
CA SER A 557 -0.40 16.13 -15.16
C SER A 557 -0.51 15.19 -13.95
N THR A 558 -0.41 13.88 -14.16
CA THR A 558 -0.40 12.88 -13.06
C THR A 558 0.79 13.10 -12.13
N ARG A 559 1.98 13.41 -12.67
CA ARG A 559 3.18 13.68 -11.88
C ARG A 559 3.09 14.99 -11.11
N PHE A 560 2.39 15.97 -11.67
CA PHE A 560 2.12 17.23 -10.97
C PHE A 560 1.21 17.00 -9.75
N LYS A 561 0.18 16.16 -9.89
CA LYS A 561 -0.65 15.75 -8.75
C LYS A 561 0.19 15.10 -7.63
N ILE A 562 1.14 14.22 -7.98
CA ILE A 562 2.06 13.61 -7.01
C ILE A 562 2.88 14.67 -6.26
N VAL A 563 3.40 15.68 -6.96
CA VAL A 563 4.15 16.79 -6.33
C VAL A 563 3.29 17.50 -5.28
N ILE A 564 2.05 17.82 -5.61
CA ILE A 564 1.16 18.56 -4.71
C ILE A 564 0.74 17.69 -3.53
N SER A 565 0.32 16.43 -3.78
CA SER A 565 -0.04 15.49 -2.70
C SER A 565 1.11 15.31 -1.71
N SER A 566 2.34 15.11 -2.20
CA SER A 566 3.49 14.86 -1.33
C SER A 566 3.82 16.00 -0.37
N VAL A 567 3.42 17.23 -0.69
CA VAL A 567 3.53 18.38 0.23
C VAL A 567 2.35 18.44 1.19
N ALA A 568 1.13 18.29 0.66
CA ALA A 568 -0.12 18.47 1.42
C ALA A 568 -0.36 17.30 2.41
N ASP A 569 0.06 16.09 2.08
CA ASP A 569 -0.15 14.89 2.91
C ASP A 569 0.43 14.99 4.32
N ASP A 570 1.43 15.83 4.52
CA ASP A 570 2.08 16.04 5.82
C ASP A 570 1.60 17.31 6.54
N PHE A 571 0.67 18.09 5.96
CA PHE A 571 0.08 19.26 6.61
C PHE A 571 -0.81 18.81 7.78
N ASN A 572 -0.54 19.33 8.97
CA ASN A 572 -1.22 18.90 10.19
C ASN A 572 -1.42 20.01 11.22
N THR A 573 -1.36 21.28 10.81
CA THR A 573 -1.65 22.44 11.66
C THR A 573 -2.64 23.38 10.99
N ALA A 574 -3.36 24.16 11.81
CA ALA A 574 -4.22 25.23 11.30
C ALA A 574 -3.45 26.27 10.47
N PHE A 575 -2.14 26.44 10.73
CA PHE A 575 -1.29 27.32 9.93
C PHE A 575 -1.03 26.73 8.53
N ASP A 576 -0.69 25.43 8.45
CA ASP A 576 -0.47 24.76 7.17
C ASP A 576 -1.75 24.82 6.30
N LEU A 577 -2.94 24.60 6.91
CA LEU A 577 -4.22 24.69 6.21
C LEU A 577 -4.46 26.11 5.68
N LYS A 578 -4.26 27.12 6.53
CA LYS A 578 -4.42 28.52 6.14
C LYS A 578 -3.49 28.91 4.98
N GLU A 579 -2.22 28.50 5.02
CA GLU A 579 -1.29 28.76 3.91
C GLU A 579 -1.74 28.10 2.60
N LEU A 580 -2.34 26.90 2.67
CA LEU A 580 -2.87 26.21 1.51
C LEU A 580 -4.12 26.93 0.96
N GLU A 581 -5.05 27.31 1.81
CA GLU A 581 -6.25 28.06 1.43
C GLU A 581 -5.89 29.40 0.76
N GLU A 582 -4.99 30.19 1.38
CA GLU A 582 -4.48 31.44 0.82
C GLU A 582 -3.81 31.22 -0.54
N PHE A 583 -3.01 30.19 -0.67
CA PHE A 583 -2.37 29.85 -1.95
C PHE A 583 -3.38 29.49 -3.04
N VAL A 584 -4.42 28.72 -2.72
CA VAL A 584 -5.49 28.35 -3.66
C VAL A 584 -6.26 29.59 -4.11
N GLU A 585 -6.60 30.50 -3.18
CA GLU A 585 -7.30 31.75 -3.46
C GLU A 585 -6.45 32.68 -4.36
N GLU A 586 -5.17 32.86 -4.04
CA GLU A 586 -4.24 33.70 -4.83
C GLU A 586 -4.02 33.17 -6.26
N ASN A 587 -4.16 31.86 -6.46
CA ASN A 587 -3.96 31.19 -7.76
C ASN A 587 -5.28 30.74 -8.41
N GLU A 588 -6.42 31.29 -8.01
CA GLU A 588 -7.72 30.97 -8.59
C GLU A 588 -7.71 31.13 -10.12
N GLY A 589 -8.22 30.12 -10.84
CA GLY A 589 -8.16 30.05 -12.32
C GLY A 589 -6.75 29.76 -12.89
N ASN A 590 -5.75 29.55 -12.03
CA ASN A 590 -4.36 29.28 -12.41
C ASN A 590 -3.79 28.01 -11.73
N LEU A 591 -4.65 27.12 -11.24
CA LEU A 591 -4.26 25.88 -10.58
C LEU A 591 -3.96 24.73 -11.56
N GLY A 592 -4.50 24.79 -12.79
CA GLY A 592 -4.26 23.80 -13.83
C GLY A 592 -4.75 22.41 -13.44
N SER A 593 -3.97 21.38 -13.76
CA SER A 593 -4.31 19.97 -13.44
C SER A 593 -4.30 19.64 -11.93
N ALA A 594 -3.82 20.54 -11.08
CA ALA A 594 -3.84 20.37 -9.63
C ALA A 594 -5.14 20.89 -8.97
N GLU A 595 -6.03 21.54 -9.71
CA GLU A 595 -7.22 22.22 -9.13
C GLU A 595 -8.11 21.27 -8.34
N GLY A 596 -8.44 20.09 -8.90
CA GLY A 596 -9.30 19.11 -8.23
C GLY A 596 -8.69 18.48 -6.98
N LEU A 597 -7.36 18.55 -6.82
CA LEU A 597 -6.66 18.06 -5.63
C LEU A 597 -6.54 19.13 -4.53
N LEU A 598 -6.42 20.39 -4.93
CA LEU A 598 -6.19 21.52 -4.02
C LEU A 598 -7.51 22.09 -3.44
N ARG A 599 -8.64 21.85 -4.10
CA ARG A 599 -10.01 22.20 -3.63
C ARG A 599 -10.63 21.07 -2.84
#